data_1eb7acb993054acfb1ee5d7dbd02d6eb
#
_entry.id   1eb7acb993054acfb1ee5d7dbd02d6eb
#
_cell.length_a   1.000
_cell.length_b   1.000
_cell.length_c   1.000
_cell.angle_alpha   90.00
_cell.angle_beta   90.00
_cell.angle_gamma   90.00
#
_symmetry.space_group_name_H-M   'P 1'
#
loop_
_entity.id
_entity.type
_entity.pdbx_description
1 polymer ?
#
loop_
_entity_poly.entity_id
_entity_poly.type
_entity_poly.pdbx_seq_one_letter_code
_entity_poly.pdbx_strand_id
1 'polypeptide(L)'
;MSSLSLTSEKFKKNYTSSFKLITRVKPFKDSLEYNLEVTNEGMEYLNQLDSNLIGIISIIGPEKSEKSFLSNLILGDIAAFDSSKPSTDIYMWGQPIAQGENTDLLVLDTEGLYKPINSKTNFDKQIFILSCLTSSVMIYNTNDTIQDCILKFTSLAKESLSCIKKIEGKDLTSTDLPLVYFV
;
A
#
# COMPACT_ATOMS: atom_id res chain seq x y z
N MET A 1 13.68 22.73 15.10
CA MET A 1 13.76 21.54 14.25
C MET A 1 14.24 20.42 15.15
N SER A 2 13.32 19.66 15.75
CA SER A 2 13.64 18.51 16.59
C SER A 2 13.92 17.33 15.66
N SER A 3 15.16 16.82 15.70
CA SER A 3 15.54 15.58 15.04
C SER A 3 14.62 14.45 15.48
N LEU A 4 13.86 13.88 14.55
CA LEU A 4 13.19 12.60 14.71
C LEU A 4 14.30 11.57 15.02
N SER A 5 14.45 11.21 16.29
CA SER A 5 15.35 10.13 16.69
C SER A 5 14.71 8.81 16.23
N LEU A 6 15.15 8.32 15.10
CA LEU A 6 14.83 7.00 14.61
C LEU A 6 15.33 5.96 15.61
N THR A 7 14.42 5.21 16.21
CA THR A 7 14.75 4.09 17.10
C THR A 7 15.23 2.90 16.30
N SER A 8 16.51 2.95 15.85
CA SER A 8 17.12 1.92 15.00
C SER A 8 17.51 0.61 15.74
N GLU A 9 17.27 0.54 17.06
CA GLU A 9 17.72 -0.61 17.86
C GLU A 9 16.76 -1.82 17.88
N LYS A 10 15.54 -1.67 17.35
CA LYS A 10 14.52 -2.71 17.42
C LYS A 10 14.63 -3.83 16.37
N PHE A 11 15.31 -3.61 15.26
CA PHE A 11 15.37 -4.57 14.17
C PHE A 11 16.65 -5.38 14.15
N LYS A 12 16.55 -6.71 14.11
CA LYS A 12 17.71 -7.62 13.95
C LYS A 12 18.39 -7.46 12.59
N LYS A 13 17.64 -7.07 11.57
CA LYS A 13 18.08 -6.69 10.22
C LYS A 13 17.78 -5.22 10.02
N ASN A 14 18.80 -4.45 9.65
CA ASN A 14 18.67 -3.00 9.42
C ASN A 14 18.02 -2.77 8.04
N TYR A 15 16.74 -2.46 8.02
CA TYR A 15 16.02 -2.07 6.81
C TYR A 15 16.17 -0.56 6.59
N THR A 16 17.18 -0.14 5.84
CA THR A 16 17.49 1.27 5.58
C THR A 16 16.95 1.77 4.24
N SER A 17 16.22 0.94 3.51
CA SER A 17 15.64 1.24 2.20
C SER A 17 14.25 0.61 2.08
N SER A 18 13.53 1.01 1.05
CA SER A 18 12.31 0.30 0.68
C SER A 18 12.61 -1.10 0.17
N PHE A 19 11.72 -2.01 0.45
CA PHE A 19 11.80 -3.40 -0.01
C PHE A 19 10.42 -3.86 -0.51
N LYS A 20 10.42 -4.92 -1.28
CA LYS A 20 9.21 -5.51 -1.80
C LYS A 20 8.51 -6.31 -0.70
N LEU A 21 7.35 -5.81 -0.24
CA LEU A 21 6.54 -6.49 0.76
C LEU A 21 5.69 -7.59 0.12
N ILE A 22 5.00 -7.26 -0.97
CA ILE A 22 4.06 -8.16 -1.64
C ILE A 22 4.37 -8.19 -3.13
N THR A 23 4.36 -9.38 -3.70
CA THR A 23 4.62 -9.61 -5.12
C THR A 23 3.45 -10.33 -5.80
N ARG A 24 3.36 -10.15 -7.11
CA ARG A 24 2.45 -10.89 -7.96
C ARG A 24 3.02 -12.24 -8.31
N VAL A 25 2.24 -13.28 -8.16
CA VAL A 25 2.59 -14.64 -8.58
C VAL A 25 1.53 -15.17 -9.53
N LYS A 26 1.94 -15.69 -10.65
CA LYS A 26 1.04 -16.42 -11.53
C LYS A 26 0.81 -17.83 -10.98
N PRO A 27 -0.45 -18.23 -10.72
CA PRO A 27 -0.73 -19.59 -10.26
C PRO A 27 -0.33 -20.63 -11.30
N PHE A 28 -0.41 -20.29 -12.61
CA PHE A 28 0.04 -21.13 -13.73
C PHE A 28 0.70 -20.26 -14.78
N LYS A 29 1.60 -20.83 -15.58
CA LYS A 29 2.39 -20.13 -16.60
C LYS A 29 1.54 -19.29 -17.57
N ASP A 30 0.37 -19.80 -17.96
CA ASP A 30 -0.53 -19.16 -18.92
C ASP A 30 -1.74 -18.49 -18.26
N SER A 31 -1.75 -18.36 -16.93
CA SER A 31 -2.84 -17.68 -16.22
C SER A 31 -2.88 -16.19 -16.55
N LEU A 32 -4.07 -15.66 -16.78
CA LEU A 32 -4.34 -14.23 -16.83
C LEU A 32 -4.54 -13.63 -15.44
N GLU A 33 -4.75 -14.47 -14.43
CA GLU A 33 -4.93 -14.05 -13.04
C GLU A 33 -3.59 -14.07 -12.28
N TYR A 34 -3.48 -13.23 -11.27
CA TYR A 34 -2.36 -13.17 -10.36
C TYR A 34 -2.87 -13.38 -8.94
N ASN A 35 -2.05 -14.03 -8.13
CA ASN A 35 -2.17 -14.03 -6.68
C ASN A 35 -1.20 -12.99 -6.11
N LEU A 36 -1.58 -12.42 -4.96
CA LEU A 36 -0.68 -11.58 -4.16
C LEU A 36 -0.07 -12.46 -3.08
N GLU A 37 1.25 -12.46 -2.98
CA GLU A 37 1.99 -13.22 -1.98
C GLU A 37 2.95 -12.30 -1.22
N VAL A 38 2.99 -12.44 0.10
CA VAL A 38 3.97 -11.74 0.93
C VAL A 38 5.34 -12.36 0.65
N THR A 39 6.34 -11.53 0.40
CA THR A 39 7.71 -11.99 0.17
C THR A 39 8.33 -12.55 1.45
N ASN A 40 9.37 -13.38 1.32
CA ASN A 40 10.12 -13.87 2.50
C ASN A 40 10.68 -12.69 3.31
N GLU A 41 11.22 -11.68 2.64
CA GLU A 41 11.71 -10.45 3.28
C GLU A 41 10.59 -9.70 4.02
N GLY A 42 9.41 -9.61 3.41
CA GLY A 42 8.22 -9.04 4.03
C GLY A 42 7.79 -9.80 5.29
N MET A 43 7.79 -11.13 5.23
CA MET A 43 7.47 -11.96 6.40
C MET A 43 8.49 -11.79 7.53
N GLU A 44 9.78 -11.77 7.19
CA GLU A 44 10.85 -11.52 8.17
C GLU A 44 10.69 -10.14 8.83
N TYR A 45 10.37 -9.12 8.04
CA TYR A 45 10.14 -7.76 8.54
C TYR A 45 8.93 -7.70 9.48
N LEU A 46 7.78 -8.20 9.05
CA LEU A 46 6.56 -8.19 9.84
C LEU A 46 6.71 -8.93 11.18
N ASN A 47 7.47 -10.03 11.18
CA ASN A 47 7.77 -10.78 12.41
C ASN A 47 8.72 -10.06 13.38
N GLN A 48 9.40 -8.99 12.94
CA GLN A 48 10.28 -8.18 13.77
C GLN A 48 9.61 -6.94 14.35
N LEU A 49 8.38 -6.62 13.89
CA LEU A 49 7.60 -5.52 14.44
C LEU A 49 7.19 -5.85 15.88
N ASP A 50 7.63 -5.00 16.80
CA ASP A 50 7.42 -5.16 18.26
C ASP A 50 6.47 -4.12 18.83
N SER A 51 5.81 -3.35 17.98
CA SER A 51 4.91 -2.29 18.40
C SER A 51 3.53 -2.83 18.70
N ASN A 52 2.91 -2.33 19.77
CA ASN A 52 1.55 -2.71 20.15
C ASN A 52 0.49 -2.15 19.19
N LEU A 53 0.79 -1.02 18.56
CA LEU A 53 -0.07 -0.37 17.58
C LEU A 53 0.71 -0.07 16.30
N ILE A 54 0.18 -0.52 15.19
CA ILE A 54 0.74 -0.29 13.86
C ILE A 54 -0.30 0.45 13.03
N GLY A 55 0.04 1.68 12.59
CA GLY A 55 -0.70 2.40 11.58
C GLY A 55 -0.08 2.16 10.20
N ILE A 56 -0.88 2.00 9.18
CA ILE A 56 -0.42 1.84 7.80
C ILE A 56 -0.98 2.95 6.94
N ILE A 57 -0.11 3.64 6.21
CA ILE A 57 -0.46 4.61 5.18
C ILE A 57 -0.19 3.95 3.83
N SER A 58 -1.22 3.73 3.02
CA SER A 58 -1.06 3.24 1.65
C SER A 58 -1.29 4.35 0.64
N ILE A 59 -0.38 4.49 -0.31
CA ILE A 59 -0.51 5.41 -1.43
C ILE A 59 -0.92 4.60 -2.66
N ILE A 60 -2.14 4.83 -3.14
CA ILE A 60 -2.71 4.15 -4.32
C ILE A 60 -3.11 5.18 -5.38
N GLY A 61 -3.39 4.73 -6.59
CA GLY A 61 -3.86 5.59 -7.67
C GLY A 61 -3.40 5.11 -9.05
N PRO A 62 -3.81 5.82 -10.11
CA PRO A 62 -3.46 5.46 -11.48
C PRO A 62 -1.95 5.32 -11.73
N GLU A 63 -1.59 4.64 -12.80
CA GLU A 63 -0.21 4.66 -13.29
C GLU A 63 0.22 6.09 -13.61
N LYS A 64 1.48 6.44 -13.33
CA LYS A 64 2.07 7.76 -13.57
C LYS A 64 1.42 8.93 -12.79
N SER A 65 0.76 8.64 -11.70
CA SER A 65 0.26 9.67 -10.77
C SER A 65 1.28 10.10 -9.71
N GLU A 66 2.56 9.75 -9.87
CA GLU A 66 3.66 10.17 -8.98
C GLU A 66 3.53 9.68 -7.53
N LYS A 67 2.95 8.49 -7.30
CA LYS A 67 2.76 7.91 -5.98
C LYS A 67 4.05 7.78 -5.17
N SER A 68 5.10 7.20 -5.79
CA SER A 68 6.40 7.03 -5.15
C SER A 68 7.05 8.36 -4.77
N PHE A 69 6.82 9.42 -5.57
CA PHE A 69 7.25 10.77 -5.24
C PHE A 69 6.51 11.30 -4.00
N LEU A 70 5.19 11.13 -3.95
CA LEU A 70 4.39 11.52 -2.77
C LEU A 70 4.80 10.72 -1.54
N SER A 71 5.06 9.41 -1.67
CA SER A 71 5.57 8.56 -0.60
C SER A 71 6.89 9.11 -0.04
N ASN A 72 7.79 9.52 -0.92
CA ASN A 72 9.08 10.11 -0.56
C ASN A 72 8.91 11.45 0.18
N LEU A 73 7.95 12.29 -0.23
CA LEU A 73 7.63 13.54 0.48
C LEU A 73 7.10 13.28 1.89
N ILE A 74 6.23 12.30 2.06
CA ILE A 74 5.68 11.92 3.37
C ILE A 74 6.79 11.44 4.31
N LEU A 75 7.74 10.68 3.78
CA LEU A 75 8.89 10.19 4.54
C LEU A 75 9.95 11.26 4.81
N GLY A 76 9.93 12.36 4.08
CA GLY A 76 11.00 13.37 4.10
C GLY A 76 12.32 12.87 3.51
N ASP A 77 12.28 11.80 2.72
CA ASP A 77 13.43 11.19 2.05
C ASP A 77 13.13 11.01 0.56
N ILE A 78 13.81 11.76 -0.28
CA ILE A 78 13.60 11.78 -1.73
C ILE A 78 14.05 10.49 -2.44
N ALA A 79 14.75 9.62 -1.76
CA ALA A 79 15.27 8.35 -2.28
C ALA A 79 14.65 7.11 -1.61
N ALA A 80 13.65 7.28 -0.75
CA ALA A 80 13.02 6.18 -0.03
C ALA A 80 12.43 5.13 -0.99
N PHE A 81 11.70 5.59 -2.00
CA PHE A 81 11.19 4.75 -3.09
C PHE A 81 11.75 5.22 -4.43
N ASP A 82 12.05 4.28 -5.32
CA ASP A 82 12.54 4.59 -6.68
C ASP A 82 11.40 5.15 -7.53
N SER A 83 11.29 6.47 -7.58
CA SER A 83 10.28 7.16 -8.39
C SER A 83 10.62 7.21 -9.90
N SER A 84 11.80 6.76 -10.30
CA SER A 84 12.24 6.77 -11.70
C SER A 84 11.66 5.61 -12.51
N LYS A 85 11.14 4.58 -11.85
CA LYS A 85 10.59 3.37 -12.47
C LYS A 85 9.15 3.14 -12.03
N PRO A 86 8.30 2.62 -12.91
CA PRO A 86 6.96 2.17 -12.50
C PRO A 86 7.07 1.06 -11.46
N SER A 87 6.39 1.22 -10.33
CA SER A 87 6.24 0.14 -9.36
C SER A 87 5.48 -1.03 -10.00
N THR A 88 5.92 -2.24 -9.76
CA THR A 88 5.29 -3.48 -10.29
C THR A 88 4.65 -4.34 -9.22
N ASP A 89 4.79 -3.96 -7.97
CA ASP A 89 4.39 -4.71 -6.78
C ASP A 89 4.01 -3.73 -5.67
N ILE A 90 3.90 -4.21 -4.43
CA ILE A 90 3.72 -3.36 -3.26
C ILE A 90 5.04 -3.31 -2.49
N TYR A 91 5.54 -2.11 -2.30
CA TYR A 91 6.77 -1.83 -1.56
C TYR A 91 6.45 -1.21 -0.21
N MET A 92 7.26 -1.51 0.78
CA MET A 92 7.20 -0.92 2.11
C MET A 92 8.50 -0.17 2.40
N TRP A 93 8.39 0.97 3.07
CA TRP A 93 9.56 1.62 3.65
C TRP A 93 10.02 0.86 4.89
N GLY A 94 11.31 0.55 4.94
CA GLY A 94 11.87 -0.36 5.94
C GLY A 94 12.01 0.24 7.34
N GLN A 95 11.93 1.58 7.50
CA GLN A 95 12.03 2.24 8.80
C GLN A 95 10.66 2.74 9.23
N PRO A 96 10.07 2.19 10.30
CA PRO A 96 8.82 2.71 10.84
C PRO A 96 8.99 4.16 11.31
N ILE A 97 7.96 4.97 11.10
CA ILE A 97 7.90 6.32 11.67
C ILE A 97 7.29 6.19 13.06
N ALA A 98 8.10 6.40 14.10
CA ALA A 98 7.63 6.34 15.48
C ALA A 98 6.63 7.48 15.79
N GLN A 99 5.47 7.10 16.33
CA GLN A 99 4.42 8.01 16.78
C GLN A 99 4.15 7.79 18.27
N GLY A 100 5.03 8.33 19.12
CA GLY A 100 4.96 8.11 20.58
C GLY A 100 5.64 6.80 21.00
N GLU A 101 5.29 6.31 22.20
CA GLU A 101 6.04 5.23 22.85
C GLU A 101 5.80 3.84 22.26
N ASN A 102 4.61 3.58 21.72
CA ASN A 102 4.20 2.23 21.29
C ASN A 102 3.44 2.20 19.94
N THR A 103 3.56 3.24 19.13
CA THR A 103 2.88 3.32 17.84
C THR A 103 3.88 3.55 16.73
N ASP A 104 3.89 2.70 15.74
CA ASP A 104 4.69 2.84 14.53
C ASP A 104 3.79 3.05 13.31
N LEU A 105 4.18 3.96 12.42
CA LEU A 105 3.56 4.14 11.11
C LEU A 105 4.43 3.50 10.03
N LEU A 106 3.80 2.68 9.20
CA LEU A 106 4.40 2.08 8.01
C LEU A 106 3.87 2.75 6.75
N VAL A 107 4.71 2.96 5.77
CA VAL A 107 4.32 3.56 4.48
C VAL A 107 4.45 2.52 3.39
N LEU A 108 3.35 2.33 2.65
CA LEU A 108 3.26 1.44 1.49
C LEU A 108 3.12 2.24 0.20
N ASP A 109 4.00 1.96 -0.76
CA ASP A 109 3.89 2.42 -2.14
C ASP A 109 3.38 1.28 -3.02
N THR A 110 2.30 1.53 -3.77
CA THR A 110 1.64 0.49 -4.54
C THR A 110 1.87 0.64 -6.05
N GLU A 111 1.75 -0.46 -6.77
CA GLU A 111 1.68 -0.43 -8.22
C GLU A 111 0.54 0.48 -8.71
N GLY A 112 0.75 1.12 -9.86
CA GLY A 112 -0.26 1.96 -10.50
C GLY A 112 -1.47 1.15 -10.95
N LEU A 113 -2.65 1.66 -10.61
CA LEU A 113 -3.93 1.15 -11.05
C LEU A 113 -4.21 1.52 -12.52
N TYR A 114 -5.19 0.85 -13.11
CA TYR A 114 -5.70 1.09 -14.48
C TYR A 114 -4.65 0.93 -15.58
N LYS A 115 -3.65 0.10 -15.36
CA LYS A 115 -2.73 -0.28 -16.45
C LYS A 115 -3.50 -1.08 -17.51
N PRO A 116 -3.20 -0.90 -18.80
CA PRO A 116 -3.86 -1.66 -19.87
C PRO A 116 -3.78 -3.18 -19.70
N ILE A 117 -2.68 -3.68 -19.13
CA ILE A 117 -2.52 -5.11 -18.84
C ILE A 117 -3.43 -5.56 -17.70
N ASN A 118 -3.75 -4.69 -16.76
CA ASN A 118 -4.57 -5.01 -15.59
C ASN A 118 -6.07 -5.03 -15.95
N SER A 119 -6.49 -4.41 -17.05
CA SER A 119 -7.88 -4.42 -17.50
C SER A 119 -8.44 -5.82 -17.78
N LYS A 120 -7.54 -6.79 -18.01
CA LYS A 120 -7.86 -8.22 -18.24
C LYS A 120 -7.68 -9.07 -16.99
N THR A 121 -7.33 -8.48 -15.87
CA THR A 121 -7.03 -9.17 -14.61
C THR A 121 -7.83 -8.53 -13.48
N ASN A 122 -7.91 -9.20 -12.36
CA ASN A 122 -8.51 -8.67 -11.14
C ASN A 122 -7.48 -7.93 -10.24
N PHE A 123 -6.30 -7.63 -10.78
CA PHE A 123 -5.18 -7.12 -10.00
C PHE A 123 -5.46 -5.76 -9.32
N ASP A 124 -6.07 -4.81 -10.05
CA ASP A 124 -6.45 -3.50 -9.48
C ASP A 124 -7.39 -3.65 -8.28
N LYS A 125 -8.34 -4.60 -8.37
CA LYS A 125 -9.25 -4.92 -7.26
C LYS A 125 -8.50 -5.51 -6.07
N GLN A 126 -7.55 -6.40 -6.33
CA GLN A 126 -6.74 -7.02 -5.28
C GLN A 126 -5.89 -5.97 -4.53
N ILE A 127 -5.22 -5.06 -5.25
CA ILE A 127 -4.47 -3.94 -4.65
C ILE A 127 -5.40 -3.05 -3.81
N PHE A 128 -6.56 -2.70 -4.36
CA PHE A 128 -7.54 -1.87 -3.66
C PHE A 128 -8.06 -2.54 -2.38
N ILE A 129 -8.46 -3.82 -2.48
CA ILE A 129 -8.94 -4.60 -1.33
C ILE A 129 -7.87 -4.68 -0.25
N LEU A 130 -6.64 -5.02 -0.64
CA LEU A 130 -5.53 -5.10 0.29
C LEU A 130 -5.31 -3.77 1.01
N SER A 131 -5.25 -2.66 0.25
CA SER A 131 -5.09 -1.33 0.84
C SER A 131 -6.25 -0.97 1.78
N CYS A 132 -7.50 -1.31 1.42
CA CYS A 132 -8.66 -1.08 2.29
C CYS A 132 -8.60 -1.89 3.59
N LEU A 133 -8.13 -3.12 3.55
CA LEU A 133 -8.13 -4.01 4.72
C LEU A 133 -6.93 -3.80 5.65
N THR A 134 -5.83 -3.28 5.13
CA THR A 134 -4.59 -3.15 5.91
C THR A 134 -4.30 -1.73 6.36
N SER A 135 -4.84 -0.71 5.68
CA SER A 135 -4.45 0.68 5.94
C SER A 135 -5.32 1.34 7.01
N SER A 136 -4.70 2.15 7.84
CA SER A 136 -5.38 3.13 8.68
C SER A 136 -5.75 4.38 7.87
N VAL A 137 -4.88 4.75 6.93
CA VAL A 137 -5.05 5.87 6.01
C VAL A 137 -4.71 5.42 4.61
N MET A 138 -5.59 5.72 3.65
CA MET A 138 -5.38 5.48 2.24
C MET A 138 -5.35 6.81 1.49
N ILE A 139 -4.28 7.07 0.75
CA ILE A 139 -4.14 8.26 -0.09
C ILE A 139 -4.33 7.84 -1.55
N TYR A 140 -5.38 8.35 -2.18
CA TYR A 140 -5.61 8.16 -3.60
C TYR A 140 -5.00 9.32 -4.38
N ASN A 141 -3.82 9.10 -4.94
CA ASN A 141 -3.07 10.10 -5.69
C ASN A 141 -3.39 10.02 -7.18
N THR A 142 -3.82 11.13 -7.77
CA THR A 142 -4.31 11.16 -9.17
C THR A 142 -4.01 12.49 -9.85
N ASN A 143 -3.84 12.44 -11.17
CA ASN A 143 -3.76 13.61 -12.06
C ASN A 143 -5.11 13.90 -12.74
N ASP A 144 -6.16 13.13 -12.43
CA ASP A 144 -7.50 13.30 -13.00
C ASP A 144 -8.21 14.51 -12.38
N THR A 145 -9.30 14.94 -13.01
CA THR A 145 -10.22 15.87 -12.37
C THR A 145 -10.87 15.23 -11.13
N ILE A 146 -11.29 16.04 -10.16
CA ILE A 146 -11.96 15.53 -8.95
C ILE A 146 -13.16 14.66 -9.31
N GLN A 147 -13.94 15.03 -10.32
CA GLN A 147 -15.12 14.27 -10.76
C GLN A 147 -14.72 12.90 -11.30
N ASP A 148 -13.75 12.85 -12.20
CA ASP A 148 -13.28 11.58 -12.78
C ASP A 148 -12.63 10.69 -11.73
N CYS A 149 -11.88 11.30 -10.82
CA CYS A 149 -11.27 10.61 -9.68
C CYS A 149 -12.34 9.91 -8.81
N ILE A 150 -13.37 10.65 -8.39
CA ILE A 150 -14.45 10.11 -7.56
C ILE A 150 -15.18 8.98 -8.29
N LEU A 151 -15.46 9.13 -9.57
CA LEU A 151 -16.13 8.10 -10.37
C LEU A 151 -15.29 6.82 -10.47
N LYS A 152 -14.02 6.93 -10.82
CA LYS A 152 -13.09 5.79 -10.91
C LYS A 152 -12.94 5.09 -9.56
N PHE A 153 -12.69 5.86 -8.50
CA PHE A 153 -12.56 5.32 -7.14
C PHE A 153 -13.83 4.60 -6.69
N THR A 154 -14.99 5.23 -6.86
CA THR A 154 -16.27 4.67 -6.42
C THR A 154 -16.62 3.39 -7.17
N SER A 155 -16.33 3.33 -8.49
CA SER A 155 -16.51 2.11 -9.29
C SER A 155 -15.64 0.97 -8.77
N LEU A 156 -14.35 1.23 -8.57
CA LEU A 156 -13.41 0.24 -8.06
C LEU A 156 -13.78 -0.22 -6.64
N ALA A 157 -14.14 0.71 -5.77
CA ALA A 157 -14.60 0.41 -4.41
C ALA A 157 -15.85 -0.48 -4.41
N LYS A 158 -16.86 -0.16 -5.21
CA LYS A 158 -18.10 -0.94 -5.32
C LYS A 158 -17.83 -2.38 -5.76
N GLU A 159 -17.01 -2.55 -6.77
CA GLU A 159 -16.64 -3.88 -7.28
C GLU A 159 -15.83 -4.68 -6.25
N SER A 160 -14.87 -4.01 -5.58
CA SER A 160 -13.98 -4.63 -4.60
C SER A 160 -14.72 -5.03 -3.32
N LEU A 161 -15.54 -4.14 -2.77
CA LEU A 161 -16.33 -4.44 -1.56
C LEU A 161 -17.32 -5.60 -1.75
N SER A 162 -17.83 -5.77 -2.97
CA SER A 162 -18.69 -6.93 -3.27
C SER A 162 -17.94 -8.26 -3.17
N CYS A 163 -16.62 -8.25 -3.45
CA CYS A 163 -15.77 -9.43 -3.30
C CYS A 163 -15.47 -9.72 -1.82
N ILE A 164 -15.18 -8.70 -1.02
CA ILE A 164 -14.89 -8.85 0.42
C ILE A 164 -16.10 -9.45 1.16
N LYS A 165 -17.29 -8.95 0.91
CA LYS A 165 -18.53 -9.50 1.52
C LYS A 165 -18.75 -10.98 1.24
N LYS A 166 -18.31 -11.46 0.07
CA LYS A 166 -18.39 -12.89 -0.29
C LYS A 166 -17.38 -13.76 0.45
N ILE A 167 -16.22 -13.21 0.82
CA ILE A 167 -15.13 -13.97 1.44
C ILE A 167 -15.35 -14.14 2.94
N GLU A 168 -15.81 -13.10 3.64
CA GLU A 168 -15.84 -13.10 5.11
C GLU A 168 -17.23 -13.40 5.72
N GLY A 169 -18.30 -13.32 4.95
CA GLY A 169 -19.68 -13.48 5.47
C GLY A 169 -20.06 -12.45 6.54
N LYS A 170 -19.25 -11.40 6.74
CA LYS A 170 -19.50 -10.28 7.64
C LYS A 170 -19.79 -9.03 6.85
N ASP A 171 -20.71 -8.22 7.34
CA ASP A 171 -20.90 -6.86 6.82
C ASP A 171 -19.77 -5.98 7.37
N LEU A 172 -18.98 -5.37 6.45
CA LEU A 172 -18.02 -4.35 6.82
C LEU A 172 -18.74 -3.11 7.35
N THR A 173 -18.26 -2.62 8.45
CA THR A 173 -18.73 -1.35 9.04
C THR A 173 -17.84 -0.20 8.58
N SER A 174 -18.27 1.03 8.77
CA SER A 174 -17.46 2.21 8.45
C SER A 174 -16.17 2.30 9.25
N THR A 175 -16.09 1.61 10.41
CA THR A 175 -14.91 1.56 11.26
C THR A 175 -13.85 0.57 10.78
N ASP A 176 -14.21 -0.32 9.86
CA ASP A 176 -13.30 -1.31 9.29
C ASP A 176 -12.62 -0.79 8.01
N LEU A 177 -12.96 0.43 7.56
CA LEU A 177 -12.41 1.04 6.37
C LEU A 177 -11.42 2.16 6.71
N PRO A 178 -10.38 2.36 5.90
CA PRO A 178 -9.42 3.42 6.13
C PRO A 178 -10.02 4.81 5.91
N LEU A 179 -9.41 5.81 6.50
CA LEU A 179 -9.66 7.19 6.13
C LEU A 179 -9.04 7.44 4.74
N VAL A 180 -9.84 7.94 3.81
CA VAL A 180 -9.41 8.14 2.42
C VAL A 180 -9.19 9.63 2.13
N TYR A 181 -8.00 9.97 1.64
CA TYR A 181 -7.67 11.29 1.11
C TYR A 181 -7.47 11.21 -0.41
N PHE A 182 -7.98 12.20 -1.12
CA PHE A 182 -7.71 12.41 -2.54
C PHE A 182 -6.69 13.54 -2.71
N VAL A 183 -5.63 13.28 -3.45
CA VAL A 183 -4.52 14.21 -3.70
C VAL A 183 -4.24 14.30 -5.19
#